data_84a7e3e956e0a0aee6858cd2477f1604
#
_entry.id   84a7e3e956e0a0aee6858cd2477f1604
#
_cell.length_a   1.000
_cell.length_b   1.000
_cell.length_c   1.000
_cell.angle_alpha   90.00
_cell.angle_beta   90.00
_cell.angle_gamma   90.00
#
_symmetry.space_group_name_H-M   'P 1'
#
loop_
_entity.id
_entity.type
_entity.pdbx_description
1 polymer ?
#
loop_
_entity_poly.entity_id
_entity_poly.type
_entity_poly.pdbx_seq_one_letter_code
_entity_poly.pdbx_strand_id
1 'polypeptide(L)'
;MCTTCGCGHGQVRINGKRSHGHGAPRNGYRLAGQAHGPLDAVHAPDTPAERIIAIERDILSDNDARAARNRRLLAERGIFALNLVSSPGSGKTSLLVDTLRRWAGRAPVAVVEGDQQTANDAERIRATGAPAVQINTGKGCHLDARMVAEALDSLEQAQAMPDGGLLLIENVGNLVCPAAFDLGEAHKVAILSVTEGEDKPLKYPDMFRAADLLIISKTDLLPHVDFDIAAAIRMARQVRPGLPVIQLSIKTGEGRDAWLAWLTAGCGKGG
;
A
#
# COMPACT_ATOMS: atom_id res chain seq x y z
N MET A 1 15.05 2.61 15.82
CA MET A 1 14.15 3.53 15.12
C MET A 1 14.69 3.69 13.73
N CYS A 2 13.91 3.34 12.74
CA CYS A 2 14.29 3.51 11.36
C CYS A 2 14.18 5.00 11.02
N THR A 3 15.28 5.67 10.80
CA THR A 3 15.28 7.07 10.36
C THR A 3 15.08 7.17 8.85
N THR A 4 15.24 6.09 8.11
CA THR A 4 14.87 5.94 6.71
C THR A 4 14.94 4.45 6.41
N CYS A 5 13.82 3.84 6.13
CA CYS A 5 13.60 2.46 5.73
C CYS A 5 14.73 1.46 6.05
N GLY A 6 14.90 1.08 7.31
CA GLY A 6 15.83 0.04 7.76
C GLY A 6 15.36 -1.36 7.36
N CYS A 7 15.06 -1.53 6.08
CA CYS A 7 14.66 -2.79 5.48
C CYS A 7 15.90 -3.64 5.28
N GLY A 8 16.37 -4.28 6.35
CA GLY A 8 17.49 -5.20 6.30
C GLY A 8 17.14 -6.46 5.51
N HIS A 9 18.14 -7.05 4.91
CA HIS A 9 18.23 -8.29 4.14
C HIS A 9 17.10 -9.32 4.32
N GLY A 10 15.97 -9.12 3.68
CA GLY A 10 14.93 -10.13 3.46
C GLY A 10 14.81 -10.38 1.96
N GLN A 11 14.86 -11.63 1.53
CA GLN A 11 14.60 -11.96 0.12
C GLN A 11 13.11 -11.75 -0.15
N VAL A 12 12.78 -10.86 -1.08
CA VAL A 12 11.41 -10.69 -1.58
C VAL A 12 10.95 -11.97 -2.26
N ARG A 13 9.75 -12.45 -1.94
CA ARG A 13 9.11 -13.60 -2.57
C ARG A 13 7.72 -13.23 -3.06
N ILE A 14 7.38 -13.68 -4.25
CA ILE A 14 6.05 -13.52 -4.84
C ILE A 14 5.46 -14.91 -4.99
N ASN A 15 4.28 -15.16 -4.41
CA ASN A 15 3.65 -16.49 -4.36
C ASN A 15 4.61 -17.62 -3.94
N GLY A 16 5.48 -17.36 -2.94
CA GLY A 16 6.47 -18.31 -2.41
C GLY A 16 7.71 -18.53 -3.30
N LYS A 17 7.77 -18.02 -4.52
CA LYS A 17 8.93 -18.08 -5.42
C LYS A 17 9.85 -16.87 -5.19
N ARG A 18 11.18 -17.08 -5.33
CA ARG A 18 12.14 -15.96 -5.24
C ARG A 18 11.92 -15.02 -6.43
N SER A 19 11.83 -13.72 -6.18
CA SER A 19 11.90 -12.68 -7.21
C SER A 19 13.25 -12.77 -7.91
N HIS A 20 13.24 -12.91 -9.24
CA HIS A 20 14.47 -12.89 -10.04
C HIS A 20 14.85 -11.43 -10.31
N GLY A 21 15.70 -10.87 -9.46
CA GLY A 21 16.29 -9.56 -9.70
C GLY A 21 17.15 -9.60 -10.95
N HIS A 22 16.69 -9.01 -12.05
CA HIS A 22 17.55 -8.65 -13.16
C HIS A 22 18.50 -7.55 -12.70
N GLY A 23 19.79 -7.85 -12.74
CA GLY A 23 20.97 -7.02 -12.63
C GLY A 23 20.86 -5.70 -11.88
N ALA A 24 21.58 -5.60 -10.77
CA ALA A 24 21.90 -4.32 -10.14
C ALA A 24 22.35 -3.30 -11.19
N PRO A 25 21.97 -2.01 -11.04
CA PRO A 25 22.45 -0.96 -11.91
C PRO A 25 23.98 -0.97 -11.90
N ARG A 26 24.60 -0.96 -13.08
CA ARG A 26 26.05 -0.99 -13.28
C ARG A 26 26.67 0.39 -12.96
N ASN A 27 26.44 0.92 -11.79
CA ASN A 27 27.23 2.03 -11.27
C ASN A 27 27.83 1.59 -9.95
N GLY A 28 29.11 1.21 -10.05
CA GLY A 28 29.83 0.56 -8.99
C GLY A 28 30.10 1.45 -7.79
N TYR A 29 29.40 1.22 -6.71
CA TYR A 29 29.86 1.54 -5.38
C TYR A 29 30.18 0.23 -4.67
N ARG A 30 31.44 -0.23 -4.81
CA ARG A 30 31.98 -1.29 -3.94
C ARG A 30 32.47 -0.62 -2.66
N LEU A 31 31.72 -0.76 -1.58
CA LEU A 31 32.28 -0.64 -0.25
C LEU A 31 32.96 -1.97 0.07
N ALA A 32 34.19 -1.90 0.56
CA ALA A 32 34.97 -3.07 0.98
C ALA A 32 34.25 -3.74 2.15
N GLY A 33 33.89 -5.04 1.99
CA GLY A 33 33.28 -5.87 3.03
C GLY A 33 31.76 -5.99 2.94
N GLN A 34 31.28 -7.08 2.33
CA GLN A 34 29.91 -7.57 2.20
C GLN A 34 28.98 -6.73 1.31
N ALA A 35 28.32 -7.40 0.35
CA ALA A 35 27.39 -6.80 -0.60
C ALA A 35 26.08 -6.44 0.10
N HIS A 36 26.00 -5.22 0.59
CA HIS A 36 24.79 -4.60 1.11
C HIS A 36 24.05 -3.88 -0.04
N GLY A 37 22.71 -3.85 0.01
CA GLY A 37 21.91 -3.12 -0.96
C GLY A 37 22.06 -1.61 -0.84
N PRO A 38 21.54 -0.80 -1.79
CA PRO A 38 21.67 0.65 -1.77
C PRO A 38 21.20 1.31 -0.46
N LEU A 39 20.18 0.75 0.18
CA LEU A 39 19.64 1.26 1.45
C LEU A 39 20.54 1.00 2.66
N ASP A 40 21.38 -0.05 2.61
CA ASP A 40 22.34 -0.31 3.70
C ASP A 40 23.47 0.73 3.71
N ALA A 41 23.81 1.29 2.54
CA ALA A 41 24.79 2.36 2.44
C ALA A 41 24.30 3.69 3.07
N VAL A 42 22.96 3.90 3.12
CA VAL A 42 22.34 5.09 3.76
C VAL A 42 22.49 5.05 5.28
N HIS A 43 22.62 3.85 5.87
CA HIS A 43 22.74 3.67 7.32
C HIS A 43 24.18 3.48 7.82
N ALA A 44 25.18 3.59 6.95
CA ALA A 44 26.56 3.57 7.37
C ALA A 44 26.85 4.77 8.31
N PRO A 45 27.45 4.56 9.49
CA PRO A 45 27.57 5.59 10.53
C PRO A 45 28.23 6.90 10.09
N ASP A 46 29.06 6.87 9.06
CA ASP A 46 29.84 8.00 8.57
C ASP A 46 29.37 8.52 7.18
N THR A 47 28.13 8.19 6.74
CA THR A 47 27.64 8.64 5.43
C THR A 47 27.21 10.11 5.53
N PRO A 48 27.80 11.03 4.74
CA PRO A 48 27.40 12.43 4.73
C PRO A 48 25.92 12.62 4.37
N ALA A 49 25.23 13.57 5.02
CA ALA A 49 23.82 13.84 4.81
C ALA A 49 23.46 14.10 3.34
N GLU A 50 24.31 14.83 2.60
CA GLU A 50 24.14 15.10 1.17
C GLU A 50 24.13 13.81 0.33
N ARG A 51 24.93 12.82 0.69
CA ARG A 51 25.00 11.53 0.01
C ARG A 51 23.77 10.68 0.33
N ILE A 52 23.25 10.75 1.55
CA ILE A 52 22.01 10.10 1.95
C ILE A 52 20.85 10.64 1.09
N ILE A 53 20.72 11.97 1.02
CA ILE A 53 19.68 12.64 0.22
C ILE A 53 19.79 12.27 -1.27
N ALA A 54 21.01 12.20 -1.82
CA ALA A 54 21.21 11.80 -3.21
C ALA A 54 20.76 10.35 -3.47
N ILE A 55 21.11 9.41 -2.59
CA ILE A 55 20.71 7.99 -2.68
C ILE A 55 19.20 7.86 -2.56
N GLU A 56 18.57 8.54 -1.61
CA GLU A 56 17.10 8.53 -1.45
C GLU A 56 16.40 9.06 -2.70
N ARG A 57 16.91 10.15 -3.28
CA ARG A 57 16.36 10.70 -4.53
C ARG A 57 16.49 9.74 -5.70
N ASP A 58 17.63 9.07 -5.84
CA ASP A 58 17.85 8.08 -6.91
C ASP A 58 16.89 6.88 -6.77
N ILE A 59 16.70 6.39 -5.54
CA ILE A 59 15.77 5.28 -5.24
C ILE A 59 14.33 5.68 -5.60
N LEU A 60 13.88 6.85 -5.17
CA LEU A 60 12.54 7.33 -5.47
C LEU A 60 12.35 7.59 -6.96
N SER A 61 13.34 8.15 -7.65
CA SER A 61 13.30 8.37 -9.11
C SER A 61 13.16 7.06 -9.89
N ASP A 62 13.90 6.00 -9.52
CA ASP A 62 13.77 4.67 -10.16
C ASP A 62 12.38 4.06 -9.87
N ASN A 63 11.89 4.20 -8.64
CA ASN A 63 10.54 3.79 -8.27
C ASN A 63 9.48 4.50 -9.11
N ASP A 64 9.56 5.84 -9.24
CA ASP A 64 8.59 6.66 -9.96
C ASP A 64 8.55 6.31 -11.45
N ALA A 65 9.71 6.03 -12.06
CA ALA A 65 9.77 5.56 -13.43
C ALA A 65 9.07 4.21 -13.64
N ARG A 66 9.12 3.32 -12.62
CA ARG A 66 8.41 2.04 -12.63
C ARG A 66 6.92 2.21 -12.35
N ALA A 67 6.57 3.06 -11.38
CA ALA A 67 5.19 3.40 -11.07
C ALA A 67 4.47 3.99 -12.29
N ALA A 68 5.15 4.85 -13.06
CA ALA A 68 4.59 5.40 -14.29
C ALA A 68 4.32 4.31 -15.37
N ARG A 69 5.13 3.23 -15.41
CA ARG A 69 4.87 2.08 -16.29
C ARG A 69 3.68 1.26 -15.81
N ASN A 70 3.62 0.96 -14.51
CA ASN A 70 2.49 0.25 -13.90
C ASN A 70 1.18 1.02 -14.17
N ARG A 71 1.18 2.33 -13.95
CA ARG A 71 0.01 3.20 -14.18
C ARG A 71 -0.47 3.15 -15.62
N ARG A 72 0.44 3.18 -16.60
CA ARG A 72 0.08 3.08 -18.01
C ARG A 72 -0.55 1.72 -18.32
N LEU A 73 0.05 0.62 -17.88
CA LEU A 73 -0.49 -0.72 -18.06
C LEU A 73 -1.91 -0.84 -17.47
N LEU A 74 -2.10 -0.35 -16.25
CA LEU A 74 -3.38 -0.39 -15.55
C LEU A 74 -4.43 0.47 -16.28
N ALA A 75 -4.05 1.66 -16.74
CA ALA A 75 -4.93 2.55 -17.49
C ALA A 75 -5.33 1.97 -18.87
N GLU A 76 -4.38 1.39 -19.62
CA GLU A 76 -4.64 0.75 -20.91
C GLU A 76 -5.61 -0.44 -20.79
N ARG A 77 -5.64 -1.11 -19.63
CA ARG A 77 -6.56 -2.21 -19.33
C ARG A 77 -7.85 -1.76 -18.62
N GLY A 78 -8.04 -0.45 -18.40
CA GLY A 78 -9.19 0.06 -17.68
C GLY A 78 -9.27 -0.39 -16.21
N ILE A 79 -8.13 -0.73 -15.59
CA ILE A 79 -8.07 -1.24 -14.21
C ILE A 79 -8.00 -0.06 -13.23
N PHE A 80 -8.97 0.01 -12.33
CA PHE A 80 -8.95 0.95 -11.20
C PHE A 80 -8.15 0.38 -10.04
N ALA A 81 -6.91 0.84 -9.86
CA ALA A 81 -6.00 0.34 -8.85
C ALA A 81 -5.97 1.21 -7.60
N LEU A 82 -6.03 0.60 -6.43
CA LEU A 82 -6.00 1.25 -5.12
C LEU A 82 -4.88 0.70 -4.25
N ASN A 83 -4.14 1.60 -3.58
CA ASN A 83 -3.15 1.26 -2.57
C ASN A 83 -3.70 1.53 -1.16
N LEU A 84 -3.97 0.47 -0.40
CA LEU A 84 -4.50 0.53 0.97
C LEU A 84 -3.34 0.60 1.95
N VAL A 85 -3.23 1.71 2.68
CA VAL A 85 -2.15 1.99 3.63
C VAL A 85 -2.69 2.27 5.03
N SER A 86 -1.99 1.80 6.06
CA SER A 86 -2.41 2.04 7.46
C SER A 86 -1.34 1.63 8.45
N SER A 87 -1.55 1.92 9.72
CA SER A 87 -0.85 1.24 10.82
C SER A 87 -1.19 -0.27 10.86
N PRO A 88 -0.33 -1.11 11.47
CA PRO A 88 -0.69 -2.48 11.77
C PRO A 88 -1.97 -2.57 12.62
N GLY A 89 -2.80 -3.57 12.34
CA GLY A 89 -4.02 -3.81 13.12
C GLY A 89 -5.19 -2.84 12.88
N SER A 90 -5.10 -1.88 11.96
CA SER A 90 -6.20 -0.94 11.64
C SER A 90 -7.38 -1.57 10.89
N GLY A 91 -7.24 -2.81 10.42
CA GLY A 91 -8.31 -3.57 9.77
C GLY A 91 -8.30 -3.59 8.25
N LYS A 92 -7.15 -3.31 7.59
CA LYS A 92 -6.98 -3.37 6.12
C LYS A 92 -7.51 -4.67 5.54
N THR A 93 -6.94 -5.80 5.92
CA THR A 93 -7.32 -7.13 5.43
C THR A 93 -8.80 -7.43 5.66
N SER A 94 -9.34 -7.04 6.82
CA SER A 94 -10.76 -7.25 7.12
C SER A 94 -11.67 -6.42 6.20
N LEU A 95 -11.31 -5.15 5.95
CA LEU A 95 -12.01 -4.28 4.98
C LEU A 95 -11.93 -4.89 3.57
N LEU A 96 -10.77 -5.36 3.18
CA LEU A 96 -10.53 -5.96 1.88
C LEU A 96 -11.38 -7.22 1.68
N VAL A 97 -11.40 -8.13 2.66
CA VAL A 97 -12.21 -9.35 2.62
C VAL A 97 -13.71 -9.03 2.57
N ASP A 98 -14.22 -8.08 3.37
CA ASP A 98 -15.62 -7.64 3.31
C ASP A 98 -15.96 -7.02 1.95
N THR A 99 -15.05 -6.21 1.42
CA THR A 99 -15.17 -5.60 0.08
C THR A 99 -15.28 -6.66 -1.00
N LEU A 100 -14.38 -7.63 -1.04
CA LEU A 100 -14.36 -8.70 -2.05
C LEU A 100 -15.65 -9.53 -2.05
N ARG A 101 -16.16 -9.92 -0.86
CA ARG A 101 -17.42 -10.66 -0.74
C ARG A 101 -18.60 -9.89 -1.32
N ARG A 102 -18.61 -8.56 -1.22
CA ARG A 102 -19.69 -7.70 -1.70
C ARG A 102 -19.49 -7.23 -3.12
N TRP A 103 -18.25 -7.28 -3.61
CA TRP A 103 -17.89 -6.93 -4.98
C TRP A 103 -18.21 -8.07 -5.96
N ALA A 104 -18.38 -9.29 -5.45
CA ALA A 104 -18.67 -10.47 -6.26
C ALA A 104 -19.84 -10.22 -7.23
N GLY A 105 -19.60 -10.47 -8.51
CA GLY A 105 -20.59 -10.29 -9.58
C GLY A 105 -20.77 -8.84 -10.09
N ARG A 106 -19.98 -7.86 -9.58
CA ARG A 106 -20.02 -6.45 -10.05
C ARG A 106 -19.06 -6.22 -11.21
N ALA A 107 -17.79 -6.45 -10.99
CA ALA A 107 -16.72 -6.31 -11.97
C ALA A 107 -15.58 -7.27 -11.62
N PRO A 108 -14.66 -7.56 -12.58
CA PRO A 108 -13.45 -8.31 -12.26
C PRO A 108 -12.68 -7.65 -11.10
N VAL A 109 -12.07 -8.47 -10.24
CA VAL A 109 -11.27 -7.98 -9.13
C VAL A 109 -10.08 -8.90 -8.88
N ALA A 110 -8.92 -8.31 -8.59
CA ALA A 110 -7.74 -9.03 -8.12
C ALA A 110 -7.08 -8.29 -6.96
N VAL A 111 -6.22 -8.99 -6.24
CA VAL A 111 -5.55 -8.46 -5.05
C VAL A 111 -4.05 -8.69 -5.15
N VAL A 112 -3.28 -7.68 -4.77
CA VAL A 112 -1.87 -7.79 -4.43
C VAL A 112 -1.75 -7.54 -2.93
N GLU A 113 -1.26 -8.52 -2.19
CA GLU A 113 -1.11 -8.47 -0.74
C GLU A 113 0.35 -8.43 -0.36
N GLY A 114 0.78 -7.38 0.35
CA GLY A 114 2.12 -7.20 0.87
C GLY A 114 2.19 -7.47 2.36
N ASP A 115 2.91 -8.53 2.76
CA ASP A 115 3.17 -8.84 4.17
C ASP A 115 4.65 -9.13 4.40
N GLN A 116 5.06 -9.00 5.65
CA GLN A 116 6.46 -9.25 6.05
C GLN A 116 6.79 -10.73 6.15
N GLN A 117 5.91 -11.57 6.71
CA GLN A 117 6.25 -12.94 7.05
C GLN A 117 5.14 -13.98 6.97
N THR A 118 3.85 -13.59 6.99
CA THR A 118 2.75 -14.56 7.15
C THR A 118 1.93 -14.72 5.87
N ALA A 119 1.33 -15.90 5.69
CA ALA A 119 0.41 -16.17 4.58
C ALA A 119 -1.07 -16.05 5.01
N ASN A 120 -1.34 -15.75 6.29
CA ASN A 120 -2.68 -15.82 6.85
C ASN A 120 -3.66 -14.83 6.17
N ASP A 121 -3.20 -13.61 5.88
CA ASP A 121 -4.03 -12.60 5.25
C ASP A 121 -4.27 -12.93 3.77
N ALA A 122 -3.27 -13.42 3.06
CA ALA A 122 -3.44 -13.93 1.69
C ALA A 122 -4.41 -15.13 1.62
N GLU A 123 -4.39 -16.03 2.62
CA GLU A 123 -5.35 -17.15 2.69
C GLU A 123 -6.78 -16.66 2.92
N ARG A 124 -6.99 -15.70 3.80
CA ARG A 124 -8.30 -15.07 4.04
C ARG A 124 -8.84 -14.39 2.78
N ILE A 125 -7.97 -13.75 2.00
CA ILE A 125 -8.32 -13.12 0.73
C ILE A 125 -8.70 -14.21 -0.30
N ARG A 126 -7.87 -15.23 -0.49
CA ARG A 126 -8.15 -16.33 -1.43
C ARG A 126 -9.44 -17.08 -1.09
N ALA A 127 -9.79 -17.21 0.18
CA ALA A 127 -11.04 -17.80 0.62
C ALA A 127 -12.30 -17.03 0.14
N THR A 128 -12.16 -15.80 -0.37
CA THR A 128 -13.25 -15.05 -1.02
C THR A 128 -13.48 -15.45 -2.48
N GLY A 129 -12.58 -16.24 -3.08
CA GLY A 129 -12.57 -16.59 -4.49
C GLY A 129 -11.88 -15.58 -5.41
N ALA A 130 -11.44 -14.44 -4.88
CA ALA A 130 -10.71 -13.44 -5.67
C ALA A 130 -9.26 -13.92 -5.96
N PRO A 131 -8.75 -13.74 -7.20
CA PRO A 131 -7.34 -13.93 -7.49
C PRO A 131 -6.47 -13.06 -6.59
N ALA A 132 -5.44 -13.65 -5.97
CA ALA A 132 -4.56 -12.92 -5.08
C ALA A 132 -3.11 -13.34 -5.25
N VAL A 133 -2.23 -12.35 -5.43
CA VAL A 133 -0.78 -12.50 -5.43
C VAL A 133 -0.24 -11.98 -4.11
N GLN A 134 0.53 -12.82 -3.42
CA GLN A 134 1.21 -12.45 -2.20
C GLN A 134 2.65 -12.03 -2.49
N ILE A 135 3.04 -10.89 -1.95
CA ILE A 135 4.41 -10.39 -1.92
C ILE A 135 4.92 -10.49 -0.48
N ASN A 136 5.86 -11.38 -0.25
CA ASN A 136 6.56 -11.39 1.03
C ASN A 136 7.75 -10.44 0.96
N THR A 137 7.65 -9.33 1.69
CA THR A 137 8.69 -8.30 1.70
C THR A 137 9.87 -8.64 2.62
N GLY A 138 9.78 -9.74 3.38
CA GLY A 138 10.79 -10.14 4.35
C GLY A 138 10.92 -9.11 5.48
N LYS A 139 12.02 -8.35 5.47
CA LYS A 139 12.21 -7.22 6.41
C LYS A 139 11.75 -5.88 5.84
N GLY A 140 11.25 -5.85 4.60
CA GLY A 140 10.70 -4.64 3.97
C GLY A 140 9.45 -4.15 4.67
N CYS A 141 9.36 -2.86 4.91
CA CYS A 141 8.24 -2.23 5.61
C CYS A 141 7.21 -1.61 4.66
N HIS A 142 7.33 -1.82 3.35
CA HIS A 142 6.41 -1.33 2.31
C HIS A 142 6.60 -2.11 1.01
N LEU A 143 5.64 -1.97 0.10
CA LEU A 143 5.75 -2.34 -1.30
C LEU A 143 6.40 -1.21 -2.11
N ASP A 144 7.14 -1.57 -3.17
CA ASP A 144 7.63 -0.67 -4.20
C ASP A 144 6.99 -0.99 -5.57
N ALA A 145 7.17 -0.09 -6.55
CA ALA A 145 6.59 -0.24 -7.88
C ALA A 145 7.14 -1.45 -8.66
N ARG A 146 8.35 -1.90 -8.36
CA ARG A 146 8.94 -3.11 -8.95
C ARG A 146 8.22 -4.36 -8.45
N MET A 147 7.99 -4.45 -7.14
CA MET A 147 7.27 -5.57 -6.53
C MET A 147 5.85 -5.68 -7.10
N VAL A 148 5.18 -4.54 -7.28
CA VAL A 148 3.84 -4.50 -7.90
C VAL A 148 3.91 -4.92 -9.36
N ALA A 149 4.90 -4.48 -10.15
CA ALA A 149 5.08 -4.93 -11.53
C ALA A 149 5.22 -6.46 -11.61
N GLU A 150 6.06 -7.07 -10.76
CA GLU A 150 6.23 -8.52 -10.70
C GLU A 150 4.95 -9.25 -10.28
N ALA A 151 4.10 -8.62 -9.45
CA ALA A 151 2.79 -9.16 -9.09
C ALA A 151 1.80 -9.06 -10.27
N LEU A 152 1.81 -7.96 -11.03
CA LEU A 152 1.01 -7.82 -12.25
C LEU A 152 1.40 -8.86 -13.30
N ASP A 153 2.70 -9.10 -13.51
CA ASP A 153 3.19 -10.17 -14.39
C ASP A 153 2.69 -11.55 -13.94
N SER A 154 2.63 -11.79 -12.63
CA SER A 154 2.11 -13.04 -12.06
C SER A 154 0.60 -13.21 -12.30
N LEU A 155 -0.18 -12.13 -12.18
CA LEU A 155 -1.62 -12.11 -12.50
C LEU A 155 -1.86 -12.34 -13.99
N GLU A 156 -1.03 -11.74 -14.86
CA GLU A 156 -1.08 -11.95 -16.31
C GLU A 156 -0.84 -13.42 -16.68
N GLN A 157 0.24 -14.02 -16.17
CA GLN A 157 0.56 -15.42 -16.39
C GLN A 157 -0.52 -16.38 -15.90
N ALA A 158 -1.23 -16.01 -14.82
CA ALA A 158 -2.36 -16.76 -14.28
C ALA A 158 -3.69 -16.49 -15.02
N GLN A 159 -3.70 -15.61 -16.02
CA GLN A 159 -4.92 -15.13 -16.69
C GLN A 159 -5.95 -14.56 -15.71
N ALA A 160 -5.48 -13.85 -14.70
CA ALA A 160 -6.26 -13.33 -13.58
C ALA A 160 -6.19 -11.79 -13.46
N MET A 161 -5.78 -11.11 -14.53
CA MET A 161 -5.83 -9.64 -14.57
C MET A 161 -7.29 -9.17 -14.54
N PRO A 162 -7.62 -8.19 -13.70
CA PRO A 162 -8.99 -7.70 -13.55
C PRO A 162 -9.32 -6.63 -14.59
N ASP A 163 -9.21 -6.93 -15.87
CA ASP A 163 -9.41 -5.99 -16.97
C ASP A 163 -10.80 -5.32 -16.88
N GLY A 164 -10.84 -4.00 -16.98
CA GLY A 164 -12.05 -3.19 -16.78
C GLY A 164 -12.60 -3.20 -15.35
N GLY A 165 -11.82 -3.65 -14.38
CA GLY A 165 -12.26 -3.86 -13.00
C GLY A 165 -11.35 -3.24 -11.94
N LEU A 166 -11.20 -3.92 -10.82
CA LEU A 166 -10.60 -3.40 -9.59
C LEU A 166 -9.34 -4.17 -9.21
N LEU A 167 -8.23 -3.47 -8.99
CA LEU A 167 -7.04 -3.99 -8.34
C LEU A 167 -6.90 -3.39 -6.95
N LEU A 168 -6.92 -4.22 -5.92
CA LEU A 168 -6.69 -3.81 -4.54
C LEU A 168 -5.27 -4.21 -4.14
N ILE A 169 -4.44 -3.23 -3.78
CA ILE A 169 -3.09 -3.43 -3.28
C ILE A 169 -3.13 -3.19 -1.77
N GLU A 170 -2.99 -4.26 -0.98
CA GLU A 170 -2.81 -4.15 0.46
C GLU A 170 -1.32 -3.95 0.76
N ASN A 171 -0.96 -2.77 1.27
CA ASN A 171 0.41 -2.48 1.66
C ASN A 171 0.72 -3.01 3.06
N VAL A 172 2.00 -3.21 3.36
CA VAL A 172 2.47 -3.53 4.71
C VAL A 172 1.98 -2.48 5.72
N GLY A 173 1.66 -2.91 6.93
CA GLY A 173 1.19 -2.01 8.00
C GLY A 173 2.27 -1.02 8.43
N ASN A 174 2.29 0.17 7.79
CA ASN A 174 3.23 1.26 8.06
C ASN A 174 2.66 2.59 7.55
N LEU A 175 2.84 3.69 8.30
CA LEU A 175 2.39 5.03 7.92
C LEU A 175 3.54 5.95 7.46
N VAL A 176 4.78 5.49 7.46
CA VAL A 176 5.95 6.30 7.08
C VAL A 176 6.40 5.95 5.65
N CYS A 177 6.96 4.77 5.46
CA CYS A 177 7.59 4.39 4.19
C CYS A 177 6.62 4.40 3.00
N PRO A 178 5.37 3.86 3.08
CA PRO A 178 4.47 3.83 1.93
C PRO A 178 4.01 5.22 1.46
N ALA A 179 4.23 6.27 2.24
CA ALA A 179 3.86 7.64 1.86
C ALA A 179 4.66 8.12 0.63
N ALA A 180 5.95 7.81 0.58
CA ALA A 180 6.85 8.28 -0.45
C ALA A 180 6.86 7.42 -1.72
N PHE A 181 6.35 6.17 -1.64
CA PHE A 181 6.40 5.23 -2.76
C PHE A 181 5.07 5.22 -3.52
N ASP A 182 5.13 5.66 -4.77
CA ASP A 182 4.09 5.49 -5.77
C ASP A 182 4.20 4.07 -6.35
N LEU A 183 3.11 3.33 -6.44
CA LEU A 183 3.07 1.97 -6.99
C LEU A 183 2.49 1.92 -8.41
N GLY A 184 1.98 3.06 -8.90
CA GLY A 184 1.21 3.19 -10.13
C GLY A 184 -0.29 3.11 -9.89
N GLU A 185 -0.74 3.15 -8.64
CA GLU A 185 -2.15 3.18 -8.27
C GLU A 185 -2.87 4.45 -8.76
N ALA A 186 -4.19 4.36 -8.95
CA ALA A 186 -5.03 5.50 -9.23
C ALA A 186 -5.25 6.36 -7.97
N HIS A 187 -5.43 5.70 -6.82
CA HIS A 187 -5.61 6.38 -5.54
C HIS A 187 -4.95 5.64 -4.39
N LYS A 188 -4.41 6.41 -3.45
CA LYS A 188 -3.92 5.94 -2.16
C LYS A 188 -5.01 6.14 -1.09
N VAL A 189 -5.40 5.07 -0.42
CA VAL A 189 -6.45 5.07 0.62
C VAL A 189 -5.80 4.85 1.97
N ALA A 190 -5.81 5.88 2.82
CA ALA A 190 -5.33 5.77 4.19
C ALA A 190 -6.45 5.24 5.10
N ILE A 191 -6.11 4.30 5.98
CA ILE A 191 -7.05 3.74 6.95
C ILE A 191 -6.53 4.06 8.36
N LEU A 192 -7.34 4.76 9.14
CA LEU A 192 -7.11 5.10 10.54
C LEU A 192 -8.19 4.43 11.39
N SER A 193 -7.77 3.60 12.35
CA SER A 193 -8.70 2.96 13.26
C SER A 193 -9.00 3.88 14.46
N VAL A 194 -10.25 3.87 14.95
CA VAL A 194 -10.61 4.57 16.20
C VAL A 194 -9.91 4.02 17.44
N THR A 195 -9.22 2.88 17.31
CA THR A 195 -8.36 2.31 18.38
C THR A 195 -6.93 2.87 18.37
N GLU A 196 -6.65 3.82 17.48
CA GLU A 196 -5.38 4.55 17.40
C GLU A 196 -5.55 5.97 17.99
N GLY A 197 -4.56 6.84 17.87
CA GLY A 197 -4.73 8.24 18.29
C GLY A 197 -5.33 9.10 17.18
N GLU A 198 -6.25 10.01 17.52
CA GLU A 198 -6.83 10.97 16.58
C GLU A 198 -5.80 11.95 16.01
N ASP A 199 -4.65 12.10 16.67
CA ASP A 199 -3.52 12.95 16.27
C ASP A 199 -2.58 12.33 15.23
N LYS A 200 -2.85 11.09 14.81
CA LYS A 200 -2.08 10.40 13.76
C LYS A 200 -1.88 11.23 12.49
N PRO A 201 -2.87 12.00 11.99
CA PRO A 201 -2.65 12.84 10.81
C PRO A 201 -1.54 13.87 11.00
N LEU A 202 -1.39 14.44 12.18
CA LEU A 202 -0.31 15.39 12.47
C LEU A 202 1.02 14.71 12.77
N LYS A 203 1.01 13.48 13.28
CA LYS A 203 2.22 12.68 13.53
C LYS A 203 2.83 12.10 12.24
N TYR A 204 2.00 11.79 11.24
CA TYR A 204 2.40 11.18 9.97
C TYR A 204 1.90 12.01 8.78
N PRO A 205 2.24 13.31 8.70
CA PRO A 205 1.62 14.22 7.74
C PRO A 205 1.83 13.81 6.28
N ASP A 206 2.97 13.21 5.96
CA ASP A 206 3.27 12.82 4.57
C ASP A 206 2.31 11.74 4.06
N MET A 207 1.92 10.78 4.91
CA MET A 207 0.93 9.77 4.56
C MET A 207 -0.43 10.39 4.26
N PHE A 208 -0.91 11.28 5.14
CA PHE A 208 -2.22 11.91 4.96
C PHE A 208 -2.22 12.93 3.81
N ARG A 209 -1.07 13.53 3.50
CA ARG A 209 -0.91 14.40 2.32
C ARG A 209 -0.98 13.58 1.03
N ALA A 210 -0.42 12.38 1.02
CA ALA A 210 -0.43 11.48 -0.14
C ALA A 210 -1.77 10.76 -0.33
N ALA A 211 -2.61 10.64 0.71
CA ALA A 211 -3.87 9.91 0.66
C ALA A 211 -4.97 10.65 -0.10
N ASP A 212 -5.66 10.00 -1.02
CA ASP A 212 -6.82 10.55 -1.77
C ASP A 212 -8.15 10.31 -1.06
N LEU A 213 -8.18 9.35 -0.14
CA LEU A 213 -9.32 9.03 0.71
C LEU A 213 -8.81 8.63 2.09
N LEU A 214 -9.47 9.08 3.13
CA LEU A 214 -9.31 8.60 4.50
C LEU A 214 -10.51 7.73 4.90
N ILE A 215 -10.24 6.50 5.34
CA ILE A 215 -11.24 5.65 5.99
C ILE A 215 -10.96 5.66 7.50
N ILE A 216 -11.94 6.12 8.30
CA ILE A 216 -11.91 5.94 9.75
C ILE A 216 -12.62 4.62 10.05
N SER A 217 -11.86 3.62 10.46
CA SER A 217 -12.33 2.24 10.62
C SER A 217 -12.70 1.90 12.05
N LYS A 218 -13.47 0.81 12.22
CA LYS A 218 -13.93 0.26 13.51
C LYS A 218 -14.79 1.23 14.33
N THR A 219 -15.63 2.03 13.68
CA THR A 219 -16.49 3.02 14.33
C THR A 219 -17.45 2.39 15.36
N ASP A 220 -17.72 1.09 15.26
CA ASP A 220 -18.46 0.33 16.28
C ASP A 220 -17.77 0.30 17.66
N LEU A 221 -16.49 0.60 17.74
CA LEU A 221 -15.73 0.64 18.99
C LEU A 221 -15.75 2.00 19.67
N LEU A 222 -16.29 3.06 19.05
CA LEU A 222 -16.35 4.40 19.63
C LEU A 222 -16.91 4.47 21.04
N PRO A 223 -17.95 3.70 21.42
CA PRO A 223 -18.45 3.72 22.79
C PRO A 223 -17.47 3.17 23.83
N HIS A 224 -16.36 2.56 23.39
CA HIS A 224 -15.39 1.84 24.23
C HIS A 224 -13.98 2.43 24.17
N VAL A 225 -13.77 3.49 23.41
CA VAL A 225 -12.47 4.14 23.21
C VAL A 225 -12.59 5.65 23.33
N ASP A 226 -11.52 6.29 23.78
CA ASP A 226 -11.44 7.74 23.80
C ASP A 226 -10.84 8.21 22.47
N PHE A 227 -11.74 8.52 21.50
CA PHE A 227 -11.37 8.97 20.16
C PHE A 227 -12.36 10.01 19.62
N ASP A 228 -11.88 11.22 19.38
CA ASP A 228 -12.67 12.29 18.75
C ASP A 228 -12.53 12.23 17.21
N ILE A 229 -13.55 11.67 16.56
CA ILE A 229 -13.61 11.60 15.07
C ILE A 229 -13.54 13.01 14.46
N ALA A 230 -14.23 14.00 15.04
CA ALA A 230 -14.26 15.35 14.50
C ALA A 230 -12.86 16.00 14.59
N ALA A 231 -12.13 15.75 15.66
CA ALA A 231 -10.74 16.19 15.80
C ALA A 231 -9.84 15.49 14.76
N ALA A 232 -9.92 14.18 14.59
CA ALA A 232 -9.15 13.43 13.60
C ALA A 232 -9.39 13.97 12.18
N ILE A 233 -10.65 14.22 11.80
CA ILE A 233 -11.01 14.79 10.49
C ILE A 233 -10.44 16.20 10.33
N ARG A 234 -10.55 17.05 11.36
CA ARG A 234 -9.96 18.42 11.32
C ARG A 234 -8.45 18.36 11.11
N MET A 235 -7.75 17.50 11.85
CA MET A 235 -6.29 17.32 11.74
C MET A 235 -5.89 16.77 10.36
N ALA A 236 -6.61 15.78 9.82
CA ALA A 236 -6.37 15.25 8.49
C ALA A 236 -6.57 16.34 7.41
N ARG A 237 -7.60 17.19 7.53
CA ARG A 237 -7.85 18.29 6.60
C ARG A 237 -6.92 19.49 6.78
N GLN A 238 -6.25 19.65 7.93
CA GLN A 238 -5.13 20.58 8.07
C GLN A 238 -3.93 20.15 7.22
N VAL A 239 -3.69 18.84 7.14
CA VAL A 239 -2.59 18.26 6.34
C VAL A 239 -2.95 18.24 4.85
N ARG A 240 -4.16 17.82 4.51
CA ARG A 240 -4.68 17.80 3.13
C ARG A 240 -6.07 18.43 3.09
N PRO A 241 -6.19 19.72 2.72
CA PRO A 241 -7.47 20.38 2.56
C PRO A 241 -8.38 19.63 1.60
N GLY A 242 -9.65 19.47 1.97
CA GLY A 242 -10.64 18.77 1.13
C GLY A 242 -10.54 17.25 1.10
N LEU A 243 -9.66 16.61 1.91
CA LEU A 243 -9.55 15.16 1.97
C LEU A 243 -10.93 14.52 2.25
N PRO A 244 -11.44 13.67 1.34
CA PRO A 244 -12.66 12.91 1.55
C PRO A 244 -12.47 11.93 2.72
N VAL A 245 -13.54 11.74 3.53
CA VAL A 245 -13.50 10.83 4.67
C VAL A 245 -14.73 9.93 4.65
N ILE A 246 -14.52 8.65 4.83
CA ILE A 246 -15.57 7.65 5.06
C ILE A 246 -15.38 7.08 6.47
N GLN A 247 -16.40 7.18 7.32
CA GLN A 247 -16.48 6.48 8.59
C GLN A 247 -17.06 5.10 8.32
N LEU A 248 -16.41 4.04 8.85
CA LEU A 248 -16.73 2.68 8.46
C LEU A 248 -16.61 1.69 9.61
N SER A 249 -17.61 0.83 9.75
CA SER A 249 -17.53 -0.40 10.54
C SER A 249 -17.91 -1.61 9.70
N ILE A 250 -17.00 -2.56 9.58
CA ILE A 250 -17.28 -3.84 8.93
C ILE A 250 -18.30 -4.65 9.77
N LYS A 251 -18.26 -4.51 11.09
CA LYS A 251 -19.11 -5.26 12.01
C LYS A 251 -20.58 -4.83 11.93
N THR A 252 -20.85 -3.54 11.94
CA THR A 252 -22.22 -2.99 11.87
C THR A 252 -22.70 -2.75 10.44
N GLY A 253 -21.78 -2.56 9.52
CA GLY A 253 -22.06 -2.18 8.12
C GLY A 253 -22.14 -0.67 7.89
N GLU A 254 -21.93 0.14 8.92
CA GLU A 254 -21.87 1.60 8.78
C GLU A 254 -20.83 2.01 7.73
N GLY A 255 -21.17 2.96 6.88
CA GLY A 255 -20.28 3.53 5.85
C GLY A 255 -19.93 2.59 4.68
N ARG A 256 -20.34 1.33 4.72
CA ARG A 256 -20.04 0.32 3.70
C ARG A 256 -20.56 0.71 2.33
N ASP A 257 -21.79 1.19 2.26
CA ASP A 257 -22.39 1.58 0.98
C ASP A 257 -21.69 2.79 0.36
N ALA A 258 -21.24 3.74 1.18
CA ALA A 258 -20.43 4.87 0.72
C ALA A 258 -19.08 4.40 0.15
N TRP A 259 -18.44 3.43 0.80
CA TRP A 259 -17.21 2.81 0.31
C TRP A 259 -17.43 2.09 -1.03
N LEU A 260 -18.46 1.24 -1.15
CA LEU A 260 -18.77 0.52 -2.37
C LEU A 260 -19.17 1.46 -3.52
N ALA A 261 -19.91 2.53 -3.22
CA ALA A 261 -20.26 3.56 -4.19
C ALA A 261 -19.02 4.30 -4.71
N TRP A 262 -18.08 4.61 -3.82
CA TRP A 262 -16.81 5.25 -4.18
C TRP A 262 -15.97 4.35 -5.11
N LEU A 263 -15.89 3.05 -4.81
CA LEU A 263 -15.22 2.05 -5.68
C LEU A 263 -15.89 1.97 -7.06
N THR A 264 -17.22 1.90 -7.08
CA THR A 264 -18.00 1.80 -8.33
C THR A 264 -17.79 3.04 -9.20
N ALA A 265 -17.78 4.23 -8.60
CA ALA A 265 -17.51 5.47 -9.29
C ALA A 265 -16.10 5.55 -9.87
N GLY A 266 -15.12 4.93 -9.21
CA GLY A 266 -13.74 4.82 -9.70
C GLY A 266 -13.62 3.89 -10.90
N CYS A 267 -14.21 2.70 -10.84
CA CYS A 267 -14.22 1.75 -11.95
C CYS A 267 -14.97 2.28 -13.19
N GLY A 268 -16.00 3.13 -13.01
CA GLY A 268 -16.78 3.68 -14.12
C GLY A 268 -16.13 4.85 -14.88
N LYS A 269 -15.01 5.37 -14.39
CA LYS A 269 -14.29 6.50 -15.03
C LYS A 269 -13.17 6.05 -15.96
N GLY A 270 -12.90 4.77 -16.04
CA GLY A 270 -11.84 4.17 -16.87
C GLY A 270 -12.27 3.71 -18.24
N GLY A 271 -13.50 4.10 -18.69
CA GLY A 271 -14.05 3.80 -20.01
C GLY A 271 -14.04 5.03 -20.92
#